data_fba488180be71f166aa0342a9ce869bb
#
_entry.id   fba488180be71f166aa0342a9ce869bb
#
_cell.length_a   1.000
_cell.length_b   1.000
_cell.length_c   1.000
_cell.angle_alpha   90.00
_cell.angle_beta   90.00
_cell.angle_gamma   90.00
#
_symmetry.space_group_name_H-M   'P 1'
#
loop_
_entity.id
_entity.type
_entity.pdbx_description
1 polymer ?
#
loop_
_entity_poly.entity_id
_entity_poly.type
_entity_poly.pdbx_seq_one_letter_code
_entity_poly.pdbx_strand_id
1 'polypeptide(L)'
;SVHAHLRSQLLISTHSSHLAHGDSFTRLRYVKRVVSADSKNQSTEIVNLGDAFGTDIETRTFAERYFQVQHTDLLFADAAIFVEGTAERMLVPMFIGRNFPELSKRFISFLDIGGSHAHRLRPLVEKLGIPTAIITDLDPLLEGKDTKGRAVRAAVHIAGQQNLLCGNTTLSSWHPKLETFQDYSKLKSAELVWTSATGVKVRFAWQVPVAAASDQWPSSFEDSLILTDLKYFENLVQEKAKGKSASLDQRFFRGALGKVITTVEDHPLHSDLLKALHDLLHGRFSKGDFAATLFELMEKGDDIECPEYISDALSWLASELAPGGTPGPLVLLLVE
;
A
#
# COMPACT_ATOMS: atom_id res chain seq x y z
N SER A 1 -57.79 -14.44 8.71
CA SER A 1 -56.74 -14.07 9.67
C SER A 1 -55.94 -12.90 9.13
N VAL A 2 -56.19 -11.74 9.71
CA VAL A 2 -55.50 -10.50 9.36
C VAL A 2 -54.15 -10.52 10.07
N HIS A 3 -53.11 -11.05 9.43
CA HIS A 3 -51.78 -10.71 9.82
C HIS A 3 -51.47 -9.32 9.24
N ALA A 4 -51.74 -8.30 10.01
CA ALA A 4 -51.19 -7.00 9.78
C ALA A 4 -49.64 -7.20 9.69
N HIS A 5 -49.07 -7.02 8.52
CA HIS A 5 -47.64 -6.97 8.37
C HIS A 5 -47.14 -5.72 9.07
N LEU A 6 -46.77 -5.89 10.35
CA LEU A 6 -46.04 -4.88 11.08
C LEU A 6 -44.71 -4.66 10.28
N ARG A 7 -44.65 -3.61 9.49
CA ARG A 7 -43.42 -3.13 8.90
C ARG A 7 -42.64 -2.43 10.03
N SER A 8 -41.82 -3.18 10.72
CA SER A 8 -40.85 -2.61 11.67
C SER A 8 -39.56 -2.32 10.95
N GLN A 9 -39.05 -1.14 11.14
CA GLN A 9 -37.70 -0.76 10.72
C GLN A 9 -36.76 -1.07 11.89
N LEU A 10 -35.68 -1.81 11.61
CA LEU A 10 -34.65 -2.12 12.59
C LEU A 10 -33.39 -1.31 12.25
N LEU A 11 -32.95 -0.49 13.20
CA LEU A 11 -31.69 0.24 13.14
C LEU A 11 -30.70 -0.41 14.11
N ILE A 12 -29.54 -0.82 13.61
CA ILE A 12 -28.51 -1.44 14.43
C ILE A 12 -27.28 -0.54 14.38
N SER A 13 -26.84 -0.02 15.53
CA SER A 13 -25.53 0.60 15.64
C SER A 13 -24.50 -0.43 16.08
N THR A 14 -23.35 -0.45 15.43
CA THR A 14 -22.31 -1.45 15.70
C THR A 14 -20.92 -0.92 15.45
N HIS A 15 -19.96 -1.45 16.19
CA HIS A 15 -18.53 -1.35 15.91
C HIS A 15 -17.94 -2.69 15.42
N SER A 16 -18.81 -3.66 15.12
CA SER A 16 -18.38 -4.97 14.63
C SER A 16 -18.23 -4.97 13.11
N SER A 17 -17.02 -5.19 12.62
CA SER A 17 -16.72 -5.41 11.21
C SER A 17 -17.50 -6.61 10.65
N HIS A 18 -17.73 -7.65 11.46
CA HIS A 18 -18.49 -8.84 11.05
C HIS A 18 -19.97 -8.53 10.76
N LEU A 19 -20.60 -7.65 11.54
CA LEU A 19 -21.98 -7.24 11.25
C LEU A 19 -22.06 -6.38 10.00
N ALA A 20 -21.08 -5.49 9.81
CA ALA A 20 -20.97 -4.69 8.58
C ALA A 20 -20.73 -5.56 7.34
N HIS A 21 -19.97 -6.66 7.48
CA HIS A 21 -19.72 -7.63 6.44
C HIS A 21 -20.95 -8.43 6.00
N GLY A 22 -21.84 -8.71 6.93
CA GLY A 22 -23.02 -9.55 6.70
C GLY A 22 -24.14 -8.87 5.91
N ASP A 23 -24.07 -7.56 5.67
CA ASP A 23 -25.16 -6.80 5.03
C ASP A 23 -24.74 -6.16 3.71
N SER A 24 -25.72 -5.73 2.93
CA SER A 24 -25.50 -5.01 1.68
C SER A 24 -24.90 -3.63 1.95
N PHE A 25 -23.85 -3.29 1.19
CA PHE A 25 -23.20 -1.98 1.25
C PHE A 25 -24.17 -0.79 1.10
N THR A 26 -25.28 -1.00 0.39
CA THR A 26 -26.33 0.01 0.20
C THR A 26 -27.13 0.33 1.45
N ARG A 27 -27.13 -0.57 2.43
CA ARG A 27 -27.82 -0.37 3.71
C ARG A 27 -26.93 0.26 4.77
N LEU A 28 -25.62 0.31 4.53
CA LEU A 28 -24.68 0.87 5.49
C LEU A 28 -24.77 2.39 5.55
N ARG A 29 -24.89 2.91 6.74
CA ARG A 29 -24.82 4.35 7.04
C ARG A 29 -23.60 4.60 7.88
N TYR A 30 -22.65 5.30 7.32
CA TYR A 30 -21.40 5.67 7.96
C TYR A 30 -21.59 6.99 8.69
N VAL A 31 -21.28 7.00 9.98
CA VAL A 31 -21.45 8.18 10.81
C VAL A 31 -20.08 8.72 11.16
N LYS A 32 -19.68 9.80 10.52
CA LYS A 32 -18.39 10.44 10.77
C LYS A 32 -18.54 11.71 11.60
N ARG A 33 -17.55 11.94 12.43
CA ARG A 33 -17.42 13.20 13.17
C ARG A 33 -16.87 14.27 12.21
N VAL A 34 -17.49 15.45 12.20
CA VAL A 34 -17.05 16.61 11.47
C VAL A 34 -16.69 17.70 12.48
N VAL A 35 -15.45 18.19 12.40
CA VAL A 35 -14.99 19.33 13.21
C VAL A 35 -15.06 20.56 12.32
N SER A 36 -15.92 21.53 12.69
CA SER A 36 -15.92 22.82 12.04
C SER A 36 -14.75 23.66 12.55
N ALA A 37 -14.01 24.30 11.65
CA ALA A 37 -12.87 25.16 11.99
C ALA A 37 -13.25 26.31 12.97
N ASP A 38 -14.49 26.76 12.94
CA ASP A 38 -14.97 27.91 13.70
C ASP A 38 -15.77 27.56 14.96
N SER A 39 -16.05 26.28 15.24
CA SER A 39 -16.86 25.92 16.38
C SER A 39 -16.17 24.90 17.28
N LYS A 40 -16.23 25.14 18.59
CA LYS A 40 -15.91 24.12 19.62
C LYS A 40 -16.90 22.95 19.59
N ASN A 41 -17.94 23.02 18.77
CA ASN A 41 -18.98 22.02 18.67
C ASN A 41 -18.61 21.00 17.60
N GLN A 42 -18.55 19.76 17.98
CA GLN A 42 -18.41 18.64 17.06
C GLN A 42 -19.80 18.31 16.51
N SER A 43 -19.89 18.19 15.19
CA SER A 43 -21.09 17.72 14.51
C SER A 43 -20.86 16.32 13.96
N THR A 44 -21.96 15.65 13.65
CA THR A 44 -21.95 14.31 13.08
C THR A 44 -22.62 14.34 11.72
N GLU A 45 -21.98 13.75 10.72
CA GLU A 45 -22.53 13.58 9.37
C GLU A 45 -22.83 12.10 9.14
N ILE A 46 -24.03 11.83 8.61
CA ILE A 46 -24.42 10.47 8.21
C ILE A 46 -24.21 10.35 6.71
N VAL A 47 -23.33 9.44 6.31
CA VAL A 47 -22.98 9.18 4.92
C VAL A 47 -23.60 7.87 4.47
N ASN A 48 -24.39 7.90 3.39
CA ASN A 48 -24.87 6.70 2.73
C ASN A 48 -23.75 6.11 1.88
N LEU A 49 -23.20 4.97 2.27
CA LEU A 49 -22.13 4.32 1.52
C LEU A 49 -22.60 3.78 0.16
N GLY A 50 -23.88 3.43 0.04
CA GLY A 50 -24.47 3.03 -1.24
C GLY A 50 -24.36 4.09 -2.34
N ASP A 51 -24.30 5.37 -1.98
CA ASP A 51 -24.20 6.48 -2.92
C ASP A 51 -22.75 6.83 -3.26
N ALA A 52 -21.76 6.14 -2.69
CA ALA A 52 -20.35 6.47 -2.89
C ALA A 52 -19.92 6.34 -4.36
N PHE A 53 -20.47 5.36 -5.06
CA PHE A 53 -20.10 5.04 -6.44
C PHE A 53 -21.05 5.58 -7.51
N GLY A 54 -22.09 6.31 -7.11
CA GLY A 54 -23.08 6.88 -8.03
C GLY A 54 -23.66 5.82 -8.98
N THR A 55 -23.59 6.08 -10.30
CA THR A 55 -24.08 5.19 -11.36
C THR A 55 -23.03 4.22 -11.90
N ASP A 56 -21.79 4.27 -11.42
CA ASP A 56 -20.71 3.37 -11.85
C ASP A 56 -20.88 1.98 -11.21
N ILE A 57 -21.60 1.12 -11.93
CA ILE A 57 -21.94 -0.24 -11.49
C ILE A 57 -20.68 -1.12 -11.38
N GLU A 58 -19.71 -0.95 -12.28
CA GLU A 58 -18.50 -1.78 -12.31
C GLU A 58 -17.61 -1.49 -11.09
N THR A 59 -17.33 -0.23 -10.84
CA THR A 59 -16.55 0.21 -9.66
C THR A 59 -17.27 -0.14 -8.38
N ARG A 60 -18.59 0.04 -8.32
CA ARG A 60 -19.41 -0.36 -7.18
C ARG A 60 -19.33 -1.86 -6.91
N THR A 61 -19.51 -2.69 -7.95
CA THR A 61 -19.45 -4.16 -7.81
C THR A 61 -18.05 -4.61 -7.36
N PHE A 62 -16.99 -3.97 -7.86
CA PHE A 62 -15.63 -4.21 -7.42
C PHE A 62 -15.48 -3.89 -5.93
N ALA A 63 -15.89 -2.71 -5.50
CA ALA A 63 -15.80 -2.29 -4.10
C ALA A 63 -16.64 -3.18 -3.18
N GLU A 64 -17.88 -3.51 -3.55
CA GLU A 64 -18.74 -4.41 -2.77
C GLU A 64 -18.09 -5.77 -2.57
N ARG A 65 -17.55 -6.39 -3.62
CA ARG A 65 -16.82 -7.67 -3.51
C ARG A 65 -15.59 -7.56 -2.63
N TYR A 66 -14.85 -6.47 -2.78
CA TYR A 66 -13.64 -6.22 -2.04
C TYR A 66 -13.93 -6.07 -0.54
N PHE A 67 -14.97 -5.32 -0.18
CA PHE A 67 -15.43 -5.15 1.18
C PHE A 67 -16.03 -6.41 1.79
N GLN A 68 -16.84 -7.14 1.03
CA GLN A 68 -17.48 -8.37 1.49
C GLN A 68 -16.50 -9.48 1.87
N VAL A 69 -15.26 -9.43 1.35
CA VAL A 69 -14.31 -10.50 1.55
C VAL A 69 -13.38 -10.25 2.75
N GLN A 70 -12.87 -9.02 2.99
CA GLN A 70 -11.82 -8.85 4.00
C GLN A 70 -11.64 -7.46 4.63
N HIS A 71 -12.31 -6.38 4.18
CA HIS A 71 -11.87 -5.02 4.50
C HIS A 71 -12.91 -4.11 5.16
N THR A 72 -13.89 -4.67 5.85
CA THR A 72 -14.88 -3.91 6.63
C THR A 72 -14.27 -3.16 7.82
N ASP A 73 -13.06 -3.52 8.24
CA ASP A 73 -12.24 -2.83 9.22
C ASP A 73 -11.93 -1.38 8.81
N LEU A 74 -11.84 -1.10 7.51
CA LEU A 74 -11.65 0.26 6.98
C LEU A 74 -12.71 1.26 7.49
N LEU A 75 -13.94 0.79 7.73
CA LEU A 75 -15.03 1.63 8.25
C LEU A 75 -14.79 2.13 9.68
N PHE A 76 -13.85 1.54 10.39
CA PHE A 76 -13.55 1.84 11.80
C PHE A 76 -12.15 2.43 11.98
N ALA A 77 -11.39 2.56 10.89
CA ALA A 77 -10.00 2.97 10.94
C ALA A 77 -9.83 4.48 11.11
N ASP A 78 -8.77 4.88 11.80
CA ASP A 78 -8.31 6.27 11.87
C ASP A 78 -7.66 6.71 10.55
N ALA A 79 -7.03 5.75 9.84
CA ALA A 79 -6.38 5.95 8.55
C ALA A 79 -6.35 4.65 7.74
N ALA A 80 -6.02 4.75 6.45
CA ALA A 80 -5.83 3.60 5.61
C ALA A 80 -4.44 3.59 4.96
N ILE A 81 -3.89 2.39 4.78
CA ILE A 81 -2.71 2.16 3.94
C ILE A 81 -3.09 1.14 2.88
N PHE A 82 -3.04 1.56 1.62
CA PHE A 82 -3.25 0.67 0.49
C PHE A 82 -1.90 0.20 -0.01
N VAL A 83 -1.77 -1.10 -0.22
CA VAL A 83 -0.54 -1.75 -0.71
C VAL A 83 -0.87 -2.62 -1.92
N GLU A 84 0.12 -2.88 -2.76
CA GLU A 84 -0.12 -3.70 -3.96
C GLU A 84 -0.08 -5.19 -3.68
N GLY A 85 0.69 -5.63 -2.70
CA GLY A 85 0.92 -7.03 -2.47
C GLY A 85 1.09 -7.45 -1.02
N THR A 86 1.23 -8.76 -0.88
CA THR A 86 1.34 -9.43 0.43
C THR A 86 2.64 -9.05 1.16
N ALA A 87 3.71 -8.74 0.44
CA ALA A 87 4.99 -8.41 1.04
C ALA A 87 4.92 -7.10 1.82
N GLU A 88 4.39 -6.05 1.21
CA GLU A 88 4.15 -4.76 1.88
C GLU A 88 3.16 -4.92 3.03
N ARG A 89 2.06 -5.68 2.82
CA ARG A 89 1.08 -5.93 3.87
C ARG A 89 1.68 -6.59 5.11
N MET A 90 2.70 -7.44 4.93
CA MET A 90 3.40 -8.09 6.04
C MET A 90 4.44 -7.19 6.71
N LEU A 91 5.23 -6.46 5.92
CA LEU A 91 6.42 -5.76 6.42
C LEU A 91 6.16 -4.30 6.82
N VAL A 92 5.23 -3.59 6.16
CA VAL A 92 4.93 -2.19 6.54
C VAL A 92 4.43 -2.06 7.98
N PRO A 93 3.56 -2.94 8.54
CA PRO A 93 3.22 -2.91 9.95
C PRO A 93 4.42 -3.07 10.89
N MET A 94 5.45 -3.85 10.48
CA MET A 94 6.68 -4.00 11.26
C MET A 94 7.47 -2.69 11.32
N PHE A 95 7.60 -1.99 10.20
CA PHE A 95 8.21 -0.66 10.17
C PHE A 95 7.44 0.36 11.01
N ILE A 96 6.10 0.31 10.98
CA ILE A 96 5.27 1.16 11.85
C ILE A 96 5.57 0.86 13.33
N GLY A 97 5.58 -0.40 13.71
CA GLY A 97 5.82 -0.82 15.08
C GLY A 97 7.17 -0.35 15.63
N ARG A 98 8.19 -0.31 14.78
CA ARG A 98 9.55 0.07 15.16
C ARG A 98 9.81 1.57 15.10
N ASN A 99 9.41 2.21 14.00
CA ASN A 99 9.88 3.54 13.64
C ASN A 99 8.82 4.63 13.85
N PHE A 100 7.53 4.24 13.99
CA PHE A 100 6.42 5.19 14.04
C PHE A 100 5.48 4.92 15.24
N PRO A 101 5.95 5.14 16.50
CA PRO A 101 5.19 4.80 17.70
C PRO A 101 3.84 5.54 17.80
N GLU A 102 3.69 6.70 17.15
CA GLU A 102 2.42 7.43 17.11
C GLU A 102 1.40 6.75 16.18
N LEU A 103 1.85 6.15 15.09
CA LEU A 103 0.98 5.35 14.22
C LEU A 103 0.60 4.02 14.86
N SER A 104 1.49 3.41 15.65
CA SER A 104 1.20 2.15 16.37
C SER A 104 0.06 2.27 17.38
N LYS A 105 -0.28 3.49 17.81
CA LYS A 105 -1.40 3.78 18.71
C LYS A 105 -2.72 4.01 17.99
N ARG A 106 -2.73 3.99 16.67
CA ARG A 106 -3.89 4.26 15.82
C ARG A 106 -4.40 2.97 15.19
N PHE A 107 -5.69 2.94 14.92
CA PHE A 107 -6.26 1.86 14.16
C PHE A 107 -6.09 2.15 12.66
N ILE A 108 -5.11 1.54 12.04
CA ILE A 108 -4.79 1.68 10.61
C ILE A 108 -5.28 0.43 9.89
N SER A 109 -6.14 0.63 8.89
CA SER A 109 -6.59 -0.46 8.03
C SER A 109 -5.63 -0.62 6.84
N PHE A 110 -5.16 -1.85 6.65
CA PHE A 110 -4.29 -2.21 5.53
C PHE A 110 -5.10 -2.93 4.45
N LEU A 111 -5.07 -2.38 3.24
CA LEU A 111 -5.76 -2.96 2.09
C LEU A 111 -4.74 -3.43 1.05
N ASP A 112 -4.71 -4.76 0.83
CA ASP A 112 -3.99 -5.38 -0.28
C ASP A 112 -4.89 -5.31 -1.52
N ILE A 113 -4.53 -4.47 -2.48
CA ILE A 113 -5.40 -4.13 -3.63
C ILE A 113 -5.15 -5.05 -4.83
N GLY A 114 -4.14 -5.92 -4.74
CA GLY A 114 -3.81 -6.87 -5.78
C GLY A 114 -3.40 -6.19 -7.10
N GLY A 115 -2.46 -5.25 -7.04
CA GLY A 115 -1.97 -4.48 -8.17
C GLY A 115 -2.53 -3.04 -8.22
N SER A 116 -2.37 -2.36 -9.34
CA SER A 116 -2.62 -0.92 -9.49
C SER A 116 -4.12 -0.53 -9.57
N HIS A 117 -4.96 -1.03 -8.67
CA HIS A 117 -6.42 -0.85 -8.69
C HIS A 117 -6.97 0.11 -7.61
N ALA A 118 -6.12 0.79 -6.84
CA ALA A 118 -6.54 1.70 -5.76
C ALA A 118 -7.48 2.83 -6.25
N HIS A 119 -7.32 3.27 -7.49
CA HIS A 119 -8.16 4.31 -8.09
C HIS A 119 -9.66 3.95 -8.06
N ARG A 120 -10.02 2.67 -8.08
CA ARG A 120 -11.42 2.20 -7.99
C ARG A 120 -12.04 2.46 -6.60
N LEU A 121 -11.21 2.54 -5.56
CA LEU A 121 -11.66 2.83 -4.19
C LEU A 121 -11.69 4.32 -3.87
N ARG A 122 -11.28 5.19 -4.80
CA ARG A 122 -11.28 6.64 -4.63
C ARG A 122 -12.62 7.19 -4.12
N PRO A 123 -13.78 6.85 -4.72
CA PRO A 123 -15.07 7.38 -4.26
C PRO A 123 -15.38 7.01 -2.80
N LEU A 124 -14.95 5.83 -2.37
CA LEU A 124 -15.12 5.40 -1.00
C LEU A 124 -14.19 6.15 -0.05
N VAL A 125 -12.92 6.29 -0.38
CA VAL A 125 -11.94 7.07 0.41
C VAL A 125 -12.44 8.51 0.61
N GLU A 126 -12.96 9.14 -0.44
CA GLU A 126 -13.56 10.48 -0.37
C GLU A 126 -14.77 10.53 0.59
N LYS A 127 -15.61 9.50 0.58
CA LYS A 127 -16.80 9.44 1.45
C LYS A 127 -16.45 9.18 2.91
N LEU A 128 -15.51 8.27 3.15
CA LEU A 128 -15.03 7.98 4.50
C LEU A 128 -14.33 9.19 5.13
N GLY A 129 -13.56 9.92 4.33
CA GLY A 129 -12.91 11.13 4.81
C GLY A 129 -11.69 10.86 5.69
N ILE A 130 -11.08 9.68 5.59
CA ILE A 130 -9.90 9.31 6.36
C ILE A 130 -8.62 9.54 5.57
N PRO A 131 -7.52 9.99 6.21
CA PRO A 131 -6.23 10.10 5.54
C PRO A 131 -5.77 8.74 5.06
N THR A 132 -5.28 8.70 3.82
CA THR A 132 -4.93 7.44 3.18
C THR A 132 -3.54 7.54 2.55
N ALA A 133 -2.67 6.56 2.80
CA ALA A 133 -1.43 6.39 2.07
C ALA A 133 -1.59 5.24 1.05
N ILE A 134 -1.14 5.46 -0.18
CA ILE A 134 -1.12 4.45 -1.25
C ILE A 134 0.33 4.16 -1.58
N ILE A 135 0.78 2.97 -1.22
CA ILE A 135 2.11 2.45 -1.52
C ILE A 135 1.97 1.58 -2.77
N THR A 136 2.62 1.97 -3.85
CA THR A 136 2.41 1.36 -5.17
C THR A 136 3.70 1.38 -5.98
N ASP A 137 3.79 0.55 -7.01
CA ASP A 137 4.93 0.50 -7.92
C ASP A 137 4.73 1.47 -9.11
N LEU A 138 5.81 1.90 -9.76
CA LEU A 138 5.71 2.71 -10.98
C LEU A 138 5.39 1.87 -12.23
N ASP A 139 5.67 0.57 -12.16
CA ASP A 139 5.47 -0.37 -13.28
C ASP A 139 6.06 0.15 -14.60
N PRO A 140 7.39 0.32 -14.69
CA PRO A 140 8.01 0.93 -15.85
C PRO A 140 7.79 0.10 -17.12
N LEU A 141 7.29 0.74 -18.18
CA LEU A 141 7.00 0.14 -19.47
C LEU A 141 7.82 0.78 -20.57
N LEU A 142 8.33 -0.04 -21.47
CA LEU A 142 8.95 0.41 -22.72
C LEU A 142 8.00 0.11 -23.89
N GLU A 143 7.76 1.13 -24.72
CA GLU A 143 7.03 0.93 -25.96
C GLU A 143 7.94 0.34 -27.05
N GLY A 144 7.42 -0.65 -27.74
CA GLY A 144 8.11 -1.34 -28.82
C GLY A 144 7.12 -1.81 -29.90
N LYS A 145 7.62 -2.62 -30.82
CA LYS A 145 6.77 -3.29 -31.82
C LYS A 145 7.01 -4.80 -31.75
N ASP A 146 5.92 -5.57 -31.85
CA ASP A 146 6.01 -7.02 -31.98
C ASP A 146 6.56 -7.43 -33.37
N THR A 147 6.77 -8.72 -33.57
CA THR A 147 7.23 -9.31 -34.84
C THR A 147 6.29 -9.04 -36.01
N LYS A 148 5.06 -8.59 -35.74
CA LYS A 148 4.05 -8.23 -36.75
C LYS A 148 3.90 -6.71 -36.92
N GLY A 149 4.79 -5.91 -36.28
CA GLY A 149 4.78 -4.45 -36.36
C GLY A 149 3.72 -3.75 -35.50
N ARG A 150 2.99 -4.48 -34.64
CA ARG A 150 1.99 -3.90 -33.74
C ARG A 150 2.67 -3.30 -32.53
N ALA A 151 2.18 -2.13 -32.05
CA ALA A 151 2.67 -1.52 -30.82
C ALA A 151 2.44 -2.47 -29.63
N VAL A 152 3.47 -2.66 -28.83
CA VAL A 152 3.46 -3.45 -27.60
C VAL A 152 4.15 -2.67 -26.50
N ARG A 153 3.74 -2.90 -25.24
CA ARG A 153 4.37 -2.36 -24.05
C ARG A 153 4.93 -3.53 -23.26
N ALA A 154 6.17 -3.48 -22.91
CA ALA A 154 6.84 -4.51 -22.13
C ALA A 154 7.33 -3.93 -20.80
N ALA A 155 7.10 -4.66 -19.70
CA ALA A 155 7.70 -4.34 -18.42
C ALA A 155 9.24 -4.45 -18.51
N VAL A 156 9.94 -3.49 -17.97
CA VAL A 156 11.40 -3.42 -18.03
C VAL A 156 11.96 -2.89 -16.71
N HIS A 157 13.23 -3.19 -16.45
CA HIS A 157 13.97 -2.51 -15.37
C HIS A 157 14.30 -1.06 -15.77
N ILE A 158 14.46 -0.19 -14.78
CA ILE A 158 14.64 1.26 -15.02
C ILE A 158 16.06 1.57 -15.49
N ALA A 159 17.08 0.87 -14.99
CA ALA A 159 18.48 1.19 -15.21
C ALA A 159 18.84 1.27 -16.68
N GLY A 160 19.40 2.41 -17.11
CA GLY A 160 19.88 2.64 -18.47
C GLY A 160 18.80 2.82 -19.54
N GLN A 161 17.52 2.80 -19.18
CA GLN A 161 16.39 2.95 -20.09
C GLN A 161 15.97 4.42 -20.22
N GLN A 162 15.54 4.80 -21.41
CA GLN A 162 14.96 6.11 -21.70
C GLN A 162 13.53 5.95 -22.24
N ASN A 163 12.76 7.03 -22.17
CA ASN A 163 11.37 7.07 -22.65
C ASN A 163 10.45 6.01 -22.03
N LEU A 164 10.67 5.73 -20.73
CA LEU A 164 9.81 4.83 -19.98
C LEU A 164 8.46 5.48 -19.70
N LEU A 165 7.42 4.67 -19.81
CA LEU A 165 6.05 5.03 -19.42
C LEU A 165 5.74 4.44 -18.04
N CYS A 166 4.84 5.10 -17.31
CA CYS A 166 4.26 4.54 -16.10
C CYS A 166 3.13 3.57 -16.48
N GLY A 167 3.26 2.30 -16.08
CA GLY A 167 2.24 1.27 -16.29
C GLY A 167 1.15 1.25 -15.21
N ASN A 168 1.36 1.96 -14.12
CA ASN A 168 0.49 1.94 -12.97
C ASN A 168 -0.83 2.67 -13.21
N THR A 169 -1.94 1.92 -13.23
CA THR A 169 -3.27 2.47 -13.50
C THR A 169 -3.76 3.39 -12.38
N THR A 170 -3.38 3.16 -11.14
CA THR A 170 -3.74 4.02 -10.02
C THR A 170 -3.14 5.41 -10.20
N LEU A 171 -1.86 5.47 -10.53
CA LEU A 171 -1.15 6.73 -10.74
C LEU A 171 -1.66 7.49 -11.96
N SER A 172 -1.90 6.81 -13.07
CA SER A 172 -2.39 7.43 -14.31
C SER A 172 -3.86 7.84 -14.24
N SER A 173 -4.71 7.17 -13.43
CA SER A 173 -6.15 7.45 -13.35
C SER A 173 -6.53 8.35 -12.18
N TRP A 174 -5.80 8.33 -11.07
CA TRP A 174 -6.13 9.11 -9.87
C TRP A 174 -5.21 10.30 -9.69
N HIS A 175 -3.94 10.08 -9.37
CA HIS A 175 -2.95 11.13 -9.11
C HIS A 175 -1.53 10.56 -9.19
N PRO A 176 -0.59 11.29 -9.77
CA PRO A 176 -0.65 12.64 -10.34
C PRO A 176 -1.10 12.71 -11.81
N LYS A 177 -1.42 11.57 -12.45
CA LYS A 177 -1.91 11.49 -13.85
C LYS A 177 -0.86 11.89 -14.89
N LEU A 178 0.36 11.48 -14.67
CA LEU A 178 1.45 11.68 -15.61
C LEU A 178 1.64 10.42 -16.48
N GLU A 179 2.30 10.55 -17.61
CA GLU A 179 2.51 9.46 -18.55
C GLU A 179 3.92 8.89 -18.47
N THR A 180 4.93 9.76 -18.36
CA THR A 180 6.32 9.34 -18.46
C THR A 180 6.95 9.18 -17.08
N PHE A 181 7.79 8.16 -16.96
CA PHE A 181 8.60 7.94 -15.77
C PHE A 181 9.43 9.18 -15.37
N GLN A 182 9.99 9.89 -16.36
CA GLN A 182 10.76 11.11 -16.14
C GLN A 182 9.95 12.23 -15.46
N ASP A 183 8.65 12.28 -15.68
CA ASP A 183 7.81 13.29 -15.04
C ASP A 183 7.50 12.89 -13.58
N TYR A 184 7.29 11.61 -13.32
CA TYR A 184 7.16 11.10 -11.94
C TYR A 184 8.43 11.34 -11.13
N SER A 185 9.60 11.20 -11.74
CA SER A 185 10.90 11.36 -11.06
C SER A 185 11.21 12.81 -10.62
N LYS A 186 10.51 13.81 -11.18
CA LYS A 186 10.71 15.23 -10.86
C LYS A 186 9.78 15.74 -9.75
N LEU A 187 8.79 14.95 -9.36
CA LEU A 187 7.79 15.37 -8.38
C LEU A 187 8.41 15.54 -7.01
N LYS A 188 8.01 16.63 -6.35
CA LYS A 188 8.39 16.91 -4.96
C LYS A 188 7.40 16.27 -3.99
N SER A 189 7.82 16.05 -2.76
CA SER A 189 7.01 15.42 -1.73
C SER A 189 5.61 16.02 -1.57
N ALA A 190 5.47 17.35 -1.69
CA ALA A 190 4.15 18.01 -1.61
C ALA A 190 3.24 17.65 -2.80
N GLU A 191 3.80 17.37 -3.96
CA GLU A 191 3.05 17.04 -5.19
C GLU A 191 2.57 15.59 -5.20
N LEU A 192 3.02 14.77 -4.23
CA LEU A 192 2.57 13.39 -4.04
C LEU A 192 1.26 13.29 -3.23
N VAL A 193 0.75 14.43 -2.74
CA VAL A 193 -0.48 14.49 -1.95
C VAL A 193 -1.61 15.01 -2.81
N TRP A 194 -2.60 14.15 -3.03
CA TRP A 194 -3.87 14.55 -3.62
C TRP A 194 -4.83 15.01 -2.54
N THR A 195 -5.57 16.08 -2.81
CA THR A 195 -6.62 16.59 -1.91
C THR A 195 -7.95 16.67 -2.65
N SER A 196 -8.99 16.07 -2.07
CA SER A 196 -10.35 16.12 -2.62
C SER A 196 -10.97 17.51 -2.45
N ALA A 197 -12.10 17.75 -3.12
CA ALA A 197 -12.91 18.96 -2.92
C ALA A 197 -13.44 19.10 -1.48
N THR A 198 -13.56 17.98 -0.74
CA THR A 198 -13.99 17.94 0.67
C THR A 198 -12.84 17.97 1.67
N GLY A 199 -11.61 18.16 1.20
CA GLY A 199 -10.42 18.24 2.05
C GLY A 199 -9.80 16.89 2.45
N VAL A 200 -10.31 15.77 1.91
CA VAL A 200 -9.71 14.45 2.15
C VAL A 200 -8.37 14.36 1.45
N LYS A 201 -7.35 13.96 2.17
CA LYS A 201 -5.98 13.88 1.66
C LYS A 201 -5.54 12.44 1.44
N VAL A 202 -4.89 12.20 0.32
CA VAL A 202 -4.31 10.91 -0.06
C VAL A 202 -2.87 11.13 -0.51
N ARG A 203 -1.91 10.46 0.13
CA ARG A 203 -0.51 10.46 -0.28
C ARG A 203 -0.22 9.23 -1.12
N PHE A 204 0.41 9.46 -2.26
CA PHE A 204 0.95 8.40 -3.12
C PHE A 204 2.44 8.26 -2.85
N ALA A 205 2.91 7.02 -2.82
CA ALA A 205 4.30 6.68 -2.57
C ALA A 205 4.72 5.54 -3.51
N TRP A 206 5.84 5.72 -4.16
CA TRP A 206 6.48 4.76 -5.06
C TRP A 206 7.99 4.83 -4.91
N GLN A 207 8.69 3.85 -5.47
CA GLN A 207 10.13 3.73 -5.37
C GLN A 207 10.86 5.01 -5.80
N VAL A 208 11.92 5.33 -5.08
CA VAL A 208 12.83 6.45 -5.33
C VAL A 208 14.27 5.93 -5.49
N PRO A 209 15.19 6.72 -6.07
CA PRO A 209 16.59 6.32 -6.13
C PRO A 209 17.15 6.00 -4.74
N VAL A 210 17.93 4.94 -4.63
CA VAL A 210 18.52 4.50 -3.36
C VAL A 210 19.99 4.94 -3.29
N ALA A 211 20.27 5.89 -2.42
CA ALA A 211 21.62 6.47 -2.26
C ALA A 211 22.68 5.42 -1.88
N ALA A 212 22.34 4.48 -1.00
CA ALA A 212 23.23 3.38 -0.60
C ALA A 212 23.64 2.48 -1.77
N ALA A 213 22.84 2.44 -2.83
CA ALA A 213 23.09 1.68 -4.06
C ALA A 213 23.46 2.57 -5.26
N SER A 214 24.22 3.66 -5.04
CA SER A 214 24.67 4.58 -6.08
C SER A 214 23.54 5.20 -6.89
N ASP A 215 22.47 5.62 -6.23
CA ASP A 215 21.26 6.23 -6.80
C ASP A 215 20.55 5.35 -7.83
N GLN A 216 20.69 4.04 -7.72
CA GLN A 216 19.94 3.10 -8.53
C GLN A 216 18.45 3.20 -8.19
N TRP A 217 17.63 3.09 -9.23
CA TRP A 217 16.18 3.21 -9.08
C TRP A 217 15.52 1.83 -9.09
N PRO A 218 14.99 1.35 -7.95
CA PRO A 218 14.28 0.08 -7.88
C PRO A 218 12.94 0.15 -8.60
N SER A 219 12.42 -0.99 -9.02
CA SER A 219 11.16 -1.12 -9.77
C SER A 219 10.04 -1.79 -8.96
N SER A 220 10.37 -2.38 -7.81
CA SER A 220 9.42 -3.05 -6.93
C SER A 220 9.75 -2.78 -5.45
N PHE A 221 8.84 -3.18 -4.56
CA PHE A 221 9.07 -3.11 -3.12
C PHE A 221 10.28 -3.95 -2.70
N GLU A 222 10.41 -5.17 -3.23
CA GLU A 222 11.46 -6.10 -2.81
C GLU A 222 12.86 -5.63 -3.19
N ASP A 223 13.06 -5.15 -4.42
CA ASP A 223 14.37 -4.63 -4.82
C ASP A 223 14.70 -3.31 -4.11
N SER A 224 13.69 -2.46 -3.85
CA SER A 224 13.86 -1.27 -3.02
C SER A 224 14.32 -1.63 -1.61
N LEU A 225 13.71 -2.62 -0.99
CA LEU A 225 14.07 -3.07 0.36
C LEU A 225 15.49 -3.62 0.42
N ILE A 226 15.86 -4.45 -0.56
CA ILE A 226 17.20 -5.04 -0.65
C ILE A 226 18.27 -3.96 -0.84
N LEU A 227 18.02 -2.99 -1.74
CA LEU A 227 18.97 -1.93 -2.03
C LEU A 227 19.08 -0.91 -0.89
N THR A 228 17.98 -0.63 -0.18
CA THR A 228 17.99 0.30 0.96
C THR A 228 18.90 -0.22 2.07
N ASP A 229 18.83 -1.50 2.39
CA ASP A 229 19.68 -2.10 3.42
C ASP A 229 20.63 -3.16 2.84
N LEU A 230 21.31 -2.79 1.76
CA LEU A 230 22.23 -3.69 1.06
C LEU A 230 23.28 -4.28 2.02
N LYS A 231 23.75 -3.49 2.97
CA LYS A 231 24.70 -3.93 3.99
C LYS A 231 24.18 -5.09 4.83
N TYR A 232 22.90 -5.08 5.17
CA TYR A 232 22.26 -6.20 5.88
C TYR A 232 22.34 -7.48 5.04
N PHE A 233 21.98 -7.41 3.75
CA PHE A 233 22.05 -8.57 2.86
C PHE A 233 23.48 -9.05 2.59
N GLU A 234 24.45 -8.16 2.51
CA GLU A 234 25.89 -8.51 2.44
C GLU A 234 26.36 -9.22 3.71
N ASN A 235 25.88 -8.80 4.90
CA ASN A 235 26.16 -9.50 6.14
C ASN A 235 25.56 -10.91 6.13
N LEU A 236 24.37 -11.10 5.54
CA LEU A 236 23.77 -12.43 5.38
C LEU A 236 24.60 -13.32 4.44
N VAL A 237 25.25 -12.78 3.39
CA VAL A 237 26.22 -13.51 2.56
C VAL A 237 27.37 -14.04 3.43
N GLN A 238 27.93 -13.19 4.30
CA GLN A 238 29.01 -13.58 5.20
C GLN A 238 28.55 -14.64 6.24
N GLU A 239 27.35 -14.50 6.79
CA GLU A 239 26.77 -15.50 7.70
C GLU A 239 26.55 -16.85 6.99
N LYS A 240 26.04 -16.84 5.76
CA LYS A 240 25.89 -18.05 4.94
C LYS A 240 27.23 -18.77 4.75
N ALA A 241 28.31 -18.02 4.49
CA ALA A 241 29.65 -18.58 4.28
C ALA A 241 30.22 -19.28 5.53
N LYS A 242 29.80 -18.90 6.73
CA LYS A 242 30.19 -19.58 7.99
C LYS A 242 29.63 -20.99 8.13
N GLY A 243 28.64 -21.36 7.32
CA GLY A 243 28.01 -22.69 7.36
C GLY A 243 27.44 -23.02 8.73
N LYS A 244 27.88 -24.14 9.34
CA LYS A 244 27.39 -24.59 10.65
C LYS A 244 27.77 -23.65 11.81
N SER A 245 28.71 -22.73 11.60
CA SER A 245 29.13 -21.74 12.59
C SER A 245 28.40 -20.39 12.46
N ALA A 246 27.42 -20.30 11.55
CA ALA A 246 26.59 -19.12 11.41
C ALA A 246 25.75 -18.89 12.66
N SER A 247 25.55 -17.62 13.02
CA SER A 247 24.66 -17.23 14.10
C SER A 247 23.18 -17.46 13.75
N LEU A 248 22.85 -17.39 12.46
CA LEU A 248 21.53 -17.63 11.92
C LEU A 248 21.31 -19.11 11.56
N ASP A 249 20.09 -19.59 11.75
CA ASP A 249 19.65 -20.91 11.33
C ASP A 249 19.81 -21.07 9.81
N GLN A 250 20.46 -22.16 9.38
CA GLN A 250 20.73 -22.48 7.98
C GLN A 250 19.47 -22.55 7.10
N ARG A 251 18.29 -22.73 7.69
CA ARG A 251 17.02 -22.70 6.96
C ARG A 251 16.75 -21.36 6.29
N PHE A 252 17.22 -20.22 6.88
CA PHE A 252 17.04 -18.89 6.32
C PHE A 252 17.84 -18.66 5.03
N PHE A 253 18.90 -19.43 4.80
CA PHE A 253 19.67 -19.36 3.56
C PHE A 253 19.10 -20.22 2.43
N ARG A 254 17.86 -20.68 2.59
CA ARG A 254 17.10 -21.45 1.59
C ARG A 254 15.91 -20.62 1.08
N GLY A 255 15.19 -21.15 0.11
CA GLY A 255 13.98 -20.50 -0.41
C GLY A 255 14.26 -19.18 -1.11
N ALA A 256 13.34 -18.22 -0.97
CA ALA A 256 13.42 -16.93 -1.64
C ALA A 256 14.57 -16.07 -1.11
N LEU A 257 14.77 -15.99 0.21
CA LEU A 257 15.88 -15.24 0.80
C LEU A 257 17.25 -15.81 0.36
N GLY A 258 17.39 -17.13 0.31
CA GLY A 258 18.62 -17.77 -0.17
C GLY A 258 18.98 -17.41 -1.61
N LYS A 259 17.98 -17.22 -2.48
CA LYS A 259 18.18 -16.74 -3.86
C LYS A 259 18.66 -15.29 -3.88
N VAL A 260 18.07 -14.42 -3.06
CA VAL A 260 18.49 -13.01 -2.92
C VAL A 260 19.94 -12.95 -2.45
N ILE A 261 20.28 -13.68 -1.38
CA ILE A 261 21.65 -13.73 -0.84
C ILE A 261 22.65 -14.18 -1.91
N THR A 262 22.30 -15.21 -2.69
CA THR A 262 23.17 -15.69 -3.80
C THR A 262 23.30 -14.61 -4.89
N THR A 263 22.22 -13.91 -5.23
CA THR A 263 22.29 -12.83 -6.23
C THR A 263 23.17 -11.67 -5.75
N VAL A 264 23.11 -11.29 -4.47
CA VAL A 264 23.99 -10.27 -3.87
C VAL A 264 25.45 -10.75 -3.87
N GLU A 265 25.70 -12.01 -3.52
CA GLU A 265 27.02 -12.64 -3.51
C GLU A 265 27.68 -12.60 -4.92
N ASP A 266 26.89 -12.91 -5.96
CA ASP A 266 27.36 -12.97 -7.34
C ASP A 266 27.63 -11.59 -7.98
N HIS A 267 27.11 -10.49 -7.38
CA HIS A 267 27.20 -9.13 -7.91
C HIS A 267 27.83 -8.14 -6.91
N PRO A 268 29.09 -8.35 -6.47
CA PRO A 268 29.72 -7.55 -5.41
C PRO A 268 30.02 -6.10 -5.82
N LEU A 269 30.06 -5.79 -7.11
CA LEU A 269 30.30 -4.43 -7.61
C LEU A 269 29.02 -3.58 -7.70
N HIS A 270 27.88 -4.14 -7.37
CA HIS A 270 26.56 -3.50 -7.38
C HIS A 270 26.11 -2.90 -8.74
N SER A 271 27.00 -2.73 -9.72
CA SER A 271 26.67 -2.13 -11.02
C SER A 271 25.57 -2.87 -11.77
N ASP A 272 25.59 -4.21 -11.69
CA ASP A 272 24.62 -5.08 -12.36
C ASP A 272 23.60 -5.70 -11.39
N LEU A 273 23.72 -5.38 -10.08
CA LEU A 273 22.90 -5.97 -9.04
C LEU A 273 21.40 -5.66 -9.24
N LEU A 274 21.07 -4.40 -9.57
CA LEU A 274 19.67 -4.02 -9.79
C LEU A 274 19.03 -4.84 -10.92
N LYS A 275 19.76 -5.02 -12.03
CA LYS A 275 19.28 -5.86 -13.14
C LYS A 275 19.13 -7.31 -12.72
N ALA A 276 20.10 -7.86 -11.99
CA ALA A 276 20.05 -9.24 -11.51
C ALA A 276 18.89 -9.46 -10.52
N LEU A 277 18.63 -8.50 -9.62
CA LEU A 277 17.48 -8.51 -8.73
C LEU A 277 16.15 -8.44 -9.51
N HIS A 278 16.07 -7.53 -10.50
CA HIS A 278 14.89 -7.45 -11.35
C HIS A 278 14.61 -8.78 -12.05
N ASP A 279 15.62 -9.40 -12.68
CA ASP A 279 15.49 -10.68 -13.36
C ASP A 279 15.09 -11.82 -12.39
N LEU A 280 15.63 -11.81 -11.18
CA LEU A 280 15.24 -12.75 -10.12
C LEU A 280 13.78 -12.57 -9.71
N LEU A 281 13.39 -11.34 -9.37
CA LEU A 281 12.08 -11.01 -8.77
C LEU A 281 10.92 -11.17 -9.75
N HIS A 282 11.16 -10.91 -11.05
CA HIS A 282 10.19 -11.14 -12.14
C HIS A 282 10.20 -12.57 -12.68
N GLY A 283 11.16 -13.40 -12.22
CA GLY A 283 11.24 -14.82 -12.55
C GLY A 283 10.38 -15.71 -11.66
N ARG A 284 10.88 -16.91 -11.40
CA ARG A 284 10.27 -17.85 -10.43
C ARG A 284 10.69 -17.49 -8.99
N PHE A 285 10.19 -16.40 -8.49
CA PHE A 285 10.44 -15.90 -7.13
C PHE A 285 9.16 -15.87 -6.33
N SER A 286 9.23 -16.27 -5.06
CA SER A 286 8.12 -16.20 -4.13
C SER A 286 8.26 -14.96 -3.24
N LYS A 287 7.60 -13.85 -3.62
CA LYS A 287 7.56 -12.61 -2.84
C LYS A 287 7.01 -12.85 -1.42
N GLY A 288 5.97 -13.67 -1.30
CA GLY A 288 5.39 -14.03 -0.01
C GLY A 288 6.34 -14.84 0.89
N ASP A 289 7.10 -15.80 0.35
CA ASP A 289 8.12 -16.56 1.10
C ASP A 289 9.27 -15.64 1.56
N PHE A 290 9.69 -14.72 0.69
CA PHE A 290 10.69 -13.71 1.02
C PHE A 290 10.22 -12.82 2.18
N ALA A 291 9.03 -12.25 2.06
CA ALA A 291 8.45 -11.39 3.09
C ALA A 291 8.23 -12.12 4.42
N ALA A 292 7.72 -13.37 4.39
CA ALA A 292 7.53 -14.17 5.58
C ALA A 292 8.85 -14.48 6.29
N THR A 293 9.91 -14.73 5.51
CA THR A 293 11.25 -14.95 6.06
C THR A 293 11.81 -13.70 6.72
N LEU A 294 11.70 -12.53 6.05
CA LEU A 294 12.14 -11.25 6.64
C LEU A 294 11.31 -10.88 7.87
N PHE A 295 10.00 -11.10 7.84
CA PHE A 295 9.14 -10.90 9.00
C PHE A 295 9.63 -11.71 10.21
N GLU A 296 9.96 -13.00 10.01
CA GLU A 296 10.48 -13.84 11.09
C GLU A 296 11.84 -13.33 11.62
N LEU A 297 12.72 -12.84 10.75
CA LEU A 297 14.00 -12.25 11.16
C LEU A 297 13.78 -10.96 11.95
N MET A 298 12.89 -10.09 11.49
CA MET A 298 12.51 -8.88 12.21
C MET A 298 11.89 -9.19 13.59
N GLU A 299 11.03 -10.19 13.70
CA GLU A 299 10.48 -10.65 15.00
C GLU A 299 11.58 -11.16 15.95
N LYS A 300 12.67 -11.70 15.42
CA LYS A 300 13.84 -12.13 16.20
C LYS A 300 14.79 -10.99 16.60
N GLY A 301 14.53 -9.79 16.11
CA GLY A 301 15.28 -8.60 16.47
C GLY A 301 16.19 -8.05 15.39
N ASP A 302 16.21 -8.63 14.19
CA ASP A 302 16.96 -8.06 13.08
C ASP A 302 16.37 -6.70 12.70
N ASP A 303 17.24 -5.70 12.56
CA ASP A 303 16.86 -4.35 12.21
C ASP A 303 17.05 -4.14 10.70
N ILE A 304 15.93 -4.28 9.96
CA ILE A 304 15.90 -4.09 8.50
C ILE A 304 15.38 -2.68 8.24
N GLU A 305 16.11 -1.92 7.43
CA GLU A 305 15.81 -0.52 7.15
C GLU A 305 14.55 -0.39 6.26
N CYS A 306 13.69 0.57 6.63
CA CYS A 306 12.49 0.87 5.88
C CYS A 306 12.84 1.67 4.61
N PRO A 307 12.37 1.29 3.42
CA PRO A 307 12.55 2.08 2.21
C PRO A 307 12.07 3.53 2.36
N GLU A 308 12.85 4.48 1.84
CA GLU A 308 12.63 5.92 2.02
C GLU A 308 11.21 6.36 1.63
N TYR A 309 10.72 5.95 0.48
CA TYR A 309 9.38 6.34 0.00
C TYR A 309 8.25 5.85 0.91
N ILE A 310 8.44 4.70 1.58
CA ILE A 310 7.50 4.18 2.59
C ILE A 310 7.63 4.98 3.88
N SER A 311 8.86 5.22 4.35
CA SER A 311 9.13 6.01 5.54
C SER A 311 8.55 7.42 5.42
N ASP A 312 8.66 8.05 4.26
CA ASP A 312 8.08 9.35 3.94
C ASP A 312 6.54 9.33 3.97
N ALA A 313 5.95 8.28 3.39
CA ALA A 313 4.49 8.11 3.42
C ALA A 313 3.96 7.92 4.84
N LEU A 314 4.66 7.12 5.65
CA LEU A 314 4.31 6.88 7.05
C LEU A 314 4.51 8.14 7.91
N SER A 315 5.58 8.90 7.69
CA SER A 315 5.82 10.21 8.35
C SER A 315 4.71 11.20 8.04
N TRP A 316 4.30 11.28 6.78
CA TRP A 316 3.17 12.11 6.38
C TRP A 316 1.88 11.66 7.06
N LEU A 317 1.58 10.35 7.07
CA LEU A 317 0.38 9.81 7.70
C LEU A 317 0.36 10.11 9.21
N ALA A 318 1.50 10.00 9.88
CA ALA A 318 1.66 10.37 11.28
C ALA A 318 1.34 11.86 11.52
N SER A 319 1.78 12.74 10.60
CA SER A 319 1.49 14.18 10.70
C SER A 319 0.00 14.50 10.53
N GLU A 320 -0.72 13.79 9.65
CA GLU A 320 -2.17 13.98 9.47
C GLU A 320 -2.98 13.48 10.68
N LEU A 321 -2.45 12.49 11.43
CA LEU A 321 -3.09 11.93 12.62
C LEU A 321 -2.61 12.57 13.94
N ALA A 322 -1.72 13.56 13.89
CA ALA A 322 -1.26 14.27 15.08
C ALA A 322 -2.42 14.98 15.84
N PRO A 323 -2.29 15.21 17.16
CA PRO A 323 -3.29 15.93 17.94
C PRO A 323 -3.54 17.35 17.34
N GLY A 324 -4.75 17.58 16.85
CA GLY A 324 -5.13 18.77 16.07
C GLY A 324 -5.49 18.45 14.61
N GLY A 325 -5.15 17.27 14.12
CA GLY A 325 -5.67 16.68 12.87
C GLY A 325 -7.14 16.27 13.01
N THR A 326 -7.72 15.84 11.91
CA THR A 326 -9.14 15.40 11.87
C THR A 326 -9.33 14.22 12.83
N PRO A 327 -10.22 14.29 13.83
CA PRO A 327 -10.49 13.15 14.69
C PRO A 327 -11.00 11.99 13.85
N GLY A 328 -10.52 10.79 14.15
CA GLY A 328 -11.01 9.57 13.52
C GLY A 328 -12.53 9.41 13.64
N PRO A 329 -13.17 8.70 12.71
CA PRO A 329 -14.61 8.58 12.66
C PRO A 329 -15.16 7.78 13.84
N LEU A 330 -16.26 8.24 14.40
CA LEU A 330 -17.14 7.42 15.23
C LEU A 330 -18.11 6.70 14.28
N VAL A 331 -18.04 5.39 14.18
CA VAL A 331 -18.91 4.65 13.26
C VAL A 331 -20.14 4.12 13.98
N LEU A 332 -21.30 4.58 13.54
CA LEU A 332 -22.58 3.95 13.79
C LEU A 332 -23.05 3.34 12.47
N LEU A 333 -23.22 2.03 12.44
CA LEU A 333 -23.84 1.36 11.31
C LEU A 333 -25.35 1.29 11.55
N LEU A 334 -26.11 1.94 10.69
CA LEU A 334 -27.55 1.82 10.65
C LEU A 334 -27.89 0.80 9.56
N VAL A 335 -28.48 -0.31 9.95
CA VAL A 335 -28.96 -1.35 9.02
C VAL A 335 -30.49 -1.19 8.93
N GLU A 336 -30.98 -0.85 7.74
CA GLU A 336 -32.41 -0.79 7.44
C GLU A 336 -32.98 -2.15 7.10
#